data_08f721f328206f54ae7b44cc2d8ad855
#
_entry.id   08f721f328206f54ae7b44cc2d8ad855
#
_cell.length_a   1.000
_cell.length_b   1.000
_cell.length_c   1.000
_cell.angle_alpha   90.00
_cell.angle_beta   90.00
_cell.angle_gamma   90.00
#
_symmetry.space_group_name_H-M   'P 1'
#
loop_
_entity.id
_entity.type
_entity.pdbx_description
1 polymer ?
#
loop_
_entity_poly.entity_id
_entity_poly.type
_entity_poly.pdbx_seq_one_letter_code
_entity_poly.pdbx_strand_id
1 'polypeptide(L)'
;MNTSRYYQYIFPGTIAFSVVLMLIGLSMGHPEQLLPGLWKIVTMQDLLITDYIHIAGPAAAFVNAGLVTIISILIIKLAKDPFNGFTIVEMGLMAGFSLFGKNVFNIWPIILGTWLYARYQKEPFSKYASVALLATALAPLVSYMA
;
A
#
# COMPACT_ATOMS: atom_id res chain seq x y z
N MET A 1 3.78 -20.34 -24.73
CA MET A 1 2.84 -20.08 -23.61
C MET A 1 2.43 -18.62 -23.69
N ASN A 2 1.13 -18.33 -23.83
CA ASN A 2 0.66 -16.98 -24.21
C ASN A 2 0.69 -16.05 -22.98
N THR A 3 1.81 -15.38 -22.74
CA THR A 3 2.06 -14.50 -21.61
C THR A 3 1.02 -13.37 -21.49
N SER A 4 0.43 -12.93 -22.61
CA SER A 4 -0.59 -11.86 -22.61
C SER A 4 -1.89 -12.25 -21.87
N ARG A 5 -2.24 -13.54 -21.82
CA ARG A 5 -3.44 -14.00 -21.09
C ARG A 5 -3.29 -13.92 -19.57
N TYR A 6 -2.07 -14.09 -19.05
CA TYR A 6 -1.86 -14.02 -17.58
C TYR A 6 -1.96 -12.60 -17.07
N TYR A 7 -1.48 -11.62 -17.80
CA TYR A 7 -1.46 -10.22 -17.35
C TYR A 7 -2.85 -9.64 -17.16
N GLN A 8 -3.87 -10.09 -17.91
CA GLN A 8 -5.24 -9.64 -17.73
C GLN A 8 -5.85 -10.05 -16.38
N TYR A 9 -5.30 -11.08 -15.72
CA TYR A 9 -5.77 -11.57 -14.42
C TYR A 9 -5.01 -10.95 -13.24
N ILE A 10 -3.87 -10.29 -13.46
CA ILE A 10 -3.06 -9.70 -12.38
C ILE A 10 -3.83 -8.59 -11.69
N PHE A 11 -4.43 -7.68 -12.44
CA PHE A 11 -5.21 -6.60 -11.86
C PHE A 11 -6.37 -7.10 -10.99
N PRO A 12 -7.31 -7.92 -11.49
CA PRO A 12 -8.38 -8.44 -10.65
C PRO A 12 -7.87 -9.36 -9.52
N GLY A 13 -6.79 -10.11 -9.75
CA GLY A 13 -6.18 -10.96 -8.73
C GLY A 13 -5.58 -10.15 -7.56
N THR A 14 -4.89 -9.05 -7.83
CA THR A 14 -4.32 -8.19 -6.79
C THR A 14 -5.41 -7.43 -6.04
N ILE A 15 -6.49 -7.02 -6.69
CA ILE A 15 -7.68 -6.46 -6.02
C ILE A 15 -8.32 -7.51 -5.12
N ALA A 16 -8.53 -8.73 -5.61
CA ALA A 16 -9.09 -9.82 -4.80
C ALA A 16 -8.22 -10.11 -3.57
N PHE A 17 -6.89 -10.16 -3.72
CA PHE A 17 -5.94 -10.31 -2.61
C PHE A 17 -6.13 -9.21 -1.56
N SER A 18 -6.24 -7.95 -1.98
CA SER A 18 -6.45 -6.82 -1.07
C SER A 18 -7.78 -6.93 -0.31
N VAL A 19 -8.85 -7.32 -1.01
CA VAL A 19 -10.17 -7.53 -0.40
C VAL A 19 -10.12 -8.69 0.61
N VAL A 20 -9.45 -9.79 0.27
CA VAL A 20 -9.27 -10.93 1.20
C VAL A 20 -8.53 -10.50 2.46
N LEU A 21 -7.47 -9.68 2.36
CA LEU A 21 -6.80 -9.13 3.54
C LEU A 21 -7.76 -8.34 4.43
N MET A 22 -8.59 -7.48 3.84
CA MET A 22 -9.59 -6.71 4.60
C MET A 22 -10.62 -7.62 5.28
N LEU A 23 -11.11 -8.64 4.57
CA LEU A 23 -12.07 -9.61 5.12
C LEU A 23 -11.46 -10.42 6.27
N ILE A 24 -10.19 -10.84 6.15
CA ILE A 24 -9.46 -11.49 7.25
C ILE A 24 -9.42 -10.56 8.47
N GLY A 25 -9.05 -9.30 8.28
CA GLY A 25 -9.03 -8.33 9.37
C GLY A 25 -10.39 -8.19 10.06
N LEU A 26 -11.43 -8.01 9.26
CA LEU A 26 -12.80 -7.89 9.77
C LEU A 26 -13.29 -9.13 10.51
N SER A 27 -12.81 -10.33 10.13
CA SER A 27 -13.15 -11.57 10.82
C SER A 27 -12.40 -11.80 12.14
N MET A 28 -11.25 -11.12 12.31
CA MET A 28 -10.37 -11.28 13.48
C MET A 28 -10.63 -10.27 14.60
N GLY A 29 -11.39 -9.22 14.34
CA GLY A 29 -11.58 -8.12 15.29
C GLY A 29 -13.05 -7.73 15.50
N HIS A 30 -13.29 -6.94 16.54
CA HIS A 30 -14.61 -6.37 16.81
C HIS A 30 -14.84 -5.14 15.91
N PRO A 31 -15.99 -5.06 15.20
CA PRO A 31 -16.30 -3.95 14.29
C PRO A 31 -16.22 -2.57 14.95
N GLU A 32 -16.56 -2.48 16.23
CA GLU A 32 -16.51 -1.24 17.02
C GLU A 32 -15.09 -0.71 17.23
N GLN A 33 -14.07 -1.57 17.16
CA GLN A 33 -12.67 -1.19 17.33
C GLN A 33 -11.99 -0.80 16.00
N LEU A 34 -12.63 -1.05 14.86
CA LEU A 34 -12.05 -0.82 13.56
C LEU A 34 -11.71 0.67 13.32
N LEU A 35 -12.69 1.54 13.46
CA LEU A 35 -12.47 2.98 13.21
C LEU A 35 -11.50 3.62 14.22
N PRO A 36 -11.62 3.37 15.54
CA PRO A 36 -10.60 3.84 16.49
C PRO A 36 -9.21 3.29 16.19
N GLY A 37 -9.09 2.02 15.79
CA GLY A 37 -7.81 1.42 15.42
C GLY A 37 -7.21 2.05 14.17
N LEU A 38 -7.99 2.28 13.12
CA LEU A 38 -7.54 2.98 11.92
C LEU A 38 -7.11 4.42 12.23
N TRP A 39 -7.88 5.12 13.06
CA TRP A 39 -7.50 6.45 13.50
C TRP A 39 -6.17 6.45 14.24
N LYS A 40 -5.95 5.48 15.12
CA LYS A 40 -4.69 5.32 15.84
C LYS A 40 -3.52 5.09 14.88
N ILE A 41 -3.68 4.21 13.87
CA ILE A 41 -2.67 3.94 12.84
C ILE A 41 -2.23 5.22 12.11
N VAL A 42 -3.16 6.11 11.78
CA VAL A 42 -2.84 7.29 10.96
C VAL A 42 -2.37 8.50 11.77
N THR A 43 -2.60 8.52 13.08
CA THR A 43 -2.27 9.67 13.94
C THR A 43 -1.07 9.45 14.84
N MET A 44 -0.61 8.20 15.00
CA MET A 44 0.56 7.92 15.82
C MET A 44 1.85 8.24 15.08
N GLN A 45 2.90 8.55 15.86
CA GLN A 45 4.25 8.58 15.33
C GLN A 45 4.75 7.15 15.12
N ASP A 46 5.07 6.81 13.89
CA ASP A 46 5.64 5.51 13.56
C ASP A 46 7.16 5.50 13.74
N LEU A 47 7.68 4.41 14.28
CA LEU A 47 9.07 4.02 14.11
C LEU A 47 9.23 3.24 12.81
N LEU A 48 10.46 2.96 12.40
CA LEU A 48 10.74 2.21 11.16
C LEU A 48 10.03 0.84 11.13
N ILE A 49 9.82 0.24 12.29
CA ILE A 49 9.03 -0.98 12.47
C ILE A 49 8.06 -0.73 13.61
N THR A 50 6.78 -0.59 13.28
CA THR A 50 5.69 -0.34 14.22
C THR A 50 4.63 -1.42 14.06
N ASP A 51 4.46 -2.30 15.03
CA ASP A 51 3.49 -3.40 14.97
C ASP A 51 2.05 -2.88 15.11
N TYR A 52 1.39 -2.66 14.00
CA TYR A 52 0.00 -2.20 13.97
C TYR A 52 -1.00 -3.24 14.51
N ILE A 53 -0.67 -4.53 14.44
CA ILE A 53 -1.54 -5.58 15.00
C ILE A 53 -1.59 -5.45 16.52
N HIS A 54 -0.44 -5.26 17.15
CA HIS A 54 -0.36 -5.06 18.59
C HIS A 54 -0.96 -3.73 19.04
N ILE A 55 -0.74 -2.66 18.29
CA ILE A 55 -1.11 -1.29 18.68
C ILE A 55 -2.58 -0.97 18.41
N ALA A 56 -3.10 -1.37 17.27
CA ALA A 56 -4.42 -0.98 16.76
C ALA A 56 -5.40 -2.15 16.62
N GLY A 57 -4.91 -3.35 16.86
CA GLY A 57 -5.67 -4.58 16.68
C GLY A 57 -5.61 -5.13 15.25
N PRO A 58 -5.88 -6.45 15.09
CA PRO A 58 -5.77 -7.11 13.79
C PRO A 58 -6.75 -6.57 12.76
N ALA A 59 -7.98 -6.22 13.14
CA ALA A 59 -8.97 -5.65 12.23
C ALA A 59 -8.44 -4.40 11.53
N ALA A 60 -7.96 -3.42 12.29
CA ALA A 60 -7.46 -2.17 11.75
C ALA A 60 -6.18 -2.36 10.93
N ALA A 61 -5.25 -3.20 11.41
CA ALA A 61 -3.99 -3.47 10.73
C ALA A 61 -4.20 -4.11 9.35
N PHE A 62 -5.02 -5.15 9.25
CA PHE A 62 -5.30 -5.83 7.98
C PHE A 62 -6.16 -5.00 7.03
N VAL A 63 -7.10 -4.21 7.55
CA VAL A 63 -7.88 -3.26 6.72
C VAL A 63 -6.96 -2.17 6.18
N ASN A 64 -6.06 -1.60 6.99
CA ASN A 64 -5.03 -0.67 6.51
C ASN A 64 -4.17 -1.29 5.41
N ALA A 65 -3.69 -2.53 5.61
CA ALA A 65 -2.88 -3.23 4.61
C ALA A 65 -3.64 -3.42 3.28
N GLY A 66 -4.91 -3.82 3.33
CA GLY A 66 -5.75 -3.93 2.15
C GLY A 66 -5.98 -2.60 1.45
N LEU A 67 -6.25 -1.52 2.19
CA LEU A 67 -6.45 -0.17 1.65
C LEU A 67 -5.19 0.36 0.97
N VAL A 68 -4.03 0.26 1.62
CA VAL A 68 -2.74 0.69 1.03
C VAL A 68 -2.45 -0.09 -0.24
N THR A 69 -2.73 -1.40 -0.26
CA THR A 69 -2.54 -2.24 -1.45
C THR A 69 -3.48 -1.83 -2.58
N ILE A 70 -4.77 -1.56 -2.30
CA ILE A 70 -5.72 -1.06 -3.31
C ILE A 70 -5.25 0.29 -3.88
N ILE A 71 -4.83 1.23 -3.03
CA ILE A 71 -4.30 2.52 -3.46
C ILE A 71 -3.10 2.31 -4.38
N SER A 72 -2.19 1.40 -4.04
CA SER A 72 -1.01 1.08 -4.84
C SER A 72 -1.37 0.52 -6.22
N ILE A 73 -2.34 -0.40 -6.28
CA ILE A 73 -2.85 -0.96 -7.54
C ILE A 73 -3.46 0.16 -8.40
N LEU A 74 -4.21 1.07 -7.80
CA LEU A 74 -4.80 2.20 -8.52
C LEU A 74 -3.72 3.17 -9.04
N ILE A 75 -2.65 3.41 -8.27
CA ILE A 75 -1.51 4.22 -8.71
C ILE A 75 -0.85 3.61 -9.94
N ILE A 76 -0.53 2.31 -9.94
CA ILE A 76 0.02 1.58 -11.10
C ILE A 76 -0.91 1.74 -12.32
N LYS A 77 -2.20 1.53 -12.12
CA LYS A 77 -3.21 1.65 -13.18
C LYS A 77 -3.30 3.07 -13.76
N LEU A 78 -3.36 4.08 -12.89
CA LEU A 78 -3.44 5.49 -13.29
C LEU A 78 -2.15 5.98 -13.94
N ALA A 79 -1.01 5.50 -13.49
CA ALA A 79 0.29 5.75 -14.11
C ALA A 79 0.42 5.12 -15.49
N LYS A 80 -0.49 4.19 -15.86
CA LYS A 80 -0.41 3.36 -17.07
C LYS A 80 0.85 2.49 -17.11
N ASP A 81 1.33 2.09 -15.95
CA ASP A 81 2.39 1.11 -15.84
C ASP A 81 1.79 -0.29 -16.09
N PRO A 82 2.34 -1.08 -17.01
CA PRO A 82 1.76 -2.37 -17.37
C PRO A 82 1.87 -3.37 -16.22
N PHE A 83 0.74 -3.99 -15.87
CA PHE A 83 0.73 -5.07 -14.88
C PHE A 83 1.54 -6.27 -15.38
N ASN A 84 2.44 -6.76 -14.55
CA ASN A 84 3.33 -7.87 -14.83
C ASN A 84 3.59 -8.73 -13.59
N GLY A 85 4.42 -9.77 -13.70
CA GLY A 85 4.75 -10.64 -12.55
C GLY A 85 5.39 -9.91 -11.37
N PHE A 86 6.14 -8.83 -11.64
CA PHE A 86 6.72 -8.00 -10.58
C PHE A 86 5.66 -7.25 -9.78
N THR A 87 4.55 -6.85 -10.41
CA THR A 87 3.42 -6.19 -9.72
C THR A 87 2.86 -7.07 -8.60
N ILE A 88 2.85 -8.40 -8.77
CA ILE A 88 2.39 -9.33 -7.72
C ILE A 88 3.30 -9.24 -6.49
N VAL A 89 4.61 -9.29 -6.72
CA VAL A 89 5.61 -9.17 -5.64
C VAL A 89 5.49 -7.82 -4.94
N GLU A 90 5.37 -6.75 -5.73
CA GLU A 90 5.23 -5.39 -5.25
C GLU A 90 3.98 -5.24 -4.37
N MET A 91 2.82 -5.75 -4.78
CA MET A 91 1.60 -5.70 -3.97
C MET A 91 1.72 -6.53 -2.68
N GLY A 92 2.42 -7.65 -2.71
CA GLY A 92 2.76 -8.41 -1.50
C GLY A 92 3.62 -7.60 -0.53
N LEU A 93 4.62 -6.87 -1.03
CA LEU A 93 5.45 -5.98 -0.21
C LEU A 93 4.66 -4.79 0.32
N MET A 94 3.77 -4.19 -0.50
CA MET A 94 2.90 -3.11 -0.06
C MET A 94 2.01 -3.55 1.10
N ALA A 95 1.38 -4.73 1.00
CA ALA A 95 0.57 -5.31 2.06
C ALA A 95 1.40 -5.60 3.32
N GLY A 96 2.54 -6.27 3.17
CA GLY A 96 3.41 -6.65 4.28
C GLY A 96 3.90 -5.46 5.09
N PHE A 97 4.48 -4.46 4.42
CA PHE A 97 4.95 -3.25 5.11
C PHE A 97 3.83 -2.43 5.76
N SER A 98 2.59 -2.57 5.26
CA SER A 98 1.44 -1.89 5.83
C SER A 98 0.93 -2.49 7.15
N LEU A 99 1.47 -3.62 7.56
CA LEU A 99 1.30 -4.15 8.92
C LEU A 99 2.31 -3.56 9.91
N PHE A 100 3.39 -2.91 9.40
CA PHE A 100 4.55 -2.50 10.18
C PHE A 100 4.96 -1.04 9.97
N GLY A 101 4.02 -0.11 10.06
CA GLY A 101 4.33 1.34 10.06
C GLY A 101 3.98 2.09 8.77
N LYS A 102 3.58 1.40 7.70
CA LYS A 102 3.08 2.04 6.48
C LYS A 102 1.56 2.18 6.55
N ASN A 103 1.03 3.36 6.28
CA ASN A 103 -0.41 3.61 6.30
C ASN A 103 -0.86 4.46 5.09
N VAL A 104 -2.18 4.62 4.97
CA VAL A 104 -2.81 5.33 3.83
C VAL A 104 -2.41 6.80 3.71
N PHE A 105 -1.83 7.42 4.75
CA PHE A 105 -1.44 8.82 4.73
C PHE A 105 0.07 9.02 4.53
N ASN A 106 0.91 8.25 5.21
CA ASN A 106 2.36 8.48 5.20
C ASN A 106 3.06 8.07 3.90
N ILE A 107 2.36 7.37 2.99
CA ILE A 107 2.89 7.03 1.66
C ILE A 107 2.92 8.23 0.69
N TRP A 108 2.03 9.22 0.88
CA TRP A 108 1.83 10.28 -0.11
C TRP A 108 3.02 11.21 -0.32
N PRO A 109 3.76 11.66 0.69
CA PRO A 109 4.93 12.53 0.47
C PRO A 109 5.95 11.90 -0.47
N ILE A 110 6.18 10.58 -0.35
CA ILE A 110 7.13 9.86 -1.21
C ILE A 110 6.59 9.73 -2.63
N ILE A 111 5.30 9.36 -2.78
CA ILE A 111 4.66 9.23 -4.09
C ILE A 111 4.62 10.58 -4.81
N LEU A 112 4.20 11.65 -4.11
CA LEU A 112 4.14 13.00 -4.67
C LEU A 112 5.53 13.53 -5.02
N GLY A 113 6.53 13.31 -4.16
CA GLY A 113 7.91 13.68 -4.43
C GLY A 113 8.44 13.01 -5.71
N THR A 114 8.17 11.72 -5.86
CA THR A 114 8.57 10.98 -7.07
C THR A 114 7.79 11.42 -8.31
N TRP A 115 6.50 11.74 -8.15
CA TRP A 115 5.69 12.30 -9.25
C TRP A 115 6.21 13.67 -9.69
N LEU A 116 6.56 14.56 -8.75
CA LEU A 116 7.18 15.86 -9.06
C LEU A 116 8.51 15.69 -9.76
N TYR A 117 9.33 14.72 -9.32
CA TYR A 117 10.59 14.39 -9.98
C TYR A 117 10.38 13.95 -11.44
N ALA A 118 9.42 13.06 -11.69
CA ALA A 118 9.07 12.64 -13.04
C ALA A 118 8.66 13.84 -13.93
N ARG A 119 7.87 14.77 -13.37
CA ARG A 119 7.47 16.00 -14.06
C ARG A 119 8.67 16.91 -14.36
N TYR A 120 9.58 17.05 -13.40
CA TYR A 120 10.81 17.82 -13.60
C TYR A 120 11.67 17.23 -14.72
N GLN A 121 11.81 15.93 -14.78
CA GLN A 121 12.54 15.21 -15.83
C GLN A 121 11.80 15.18 -17.17
N LYS A 122 10.56 15.67 -17.23
CA LYS A 122 9.68 15.60 -18.42
C LYS A 122 9.44 14.17 -18.89
N GLU A 123 9.40 13.22 -17.95
CA GLU A 123 9.18 11.81 -18.21
C GLU A 123 7.81 11.36 -17.69
N PRO A 124 7.23 10.29 -18.27
CA PRO A 124 5.97 9.75 -17.78
C PRO A 124 6.14 9.11 -16.39
N PHE A 125 5.17 9.31 -15.50
CA PHE A 125 5.22 8.75 -14.14
C PHE A 125 5.24 7.22 -14.13
N SER A 126 4.73 6.53 -15.16
CA SER A 126 4.82 5.07 -15.29
C SER A 126 6.24 4.53 -15.15
N LYS A 127 7.25 5.31 -15.57
CA LYS A 127 8.67 4.91 -15.44
C LYS A 127 9.14 4.84 -13.99
N TYR A 128 8.48 5.55 -13.09
CA TYR A 128 8.85 5.72 -11.69
C TYR A 128 7.84 5.13 -10.70
N ALA A 129 6.66 4.71 -11.16
CA ALA A 129 5.55 4.33 -10.30
C ALA A 129 5.93 3.18 -9.35
N SER A 130 6.48 2.08 -9.85
CA SER A 130 6.94 0.96 -9.04
C SER A 130 8.06 1.35 -8.07
N VAL A 131 9.01 2.19 -8.51
CA VAL A 131 10.07 2.70 -7.62
C VAL A 131 9.49 3.57 -6.51
N ALA A 132 8.51 4.43 -6.83
CA ALA A 132 7.81 5.25 -5.85
C ALA A 132 7.11 4.38 -4.79
N LEU A 133 6.39 3.34 -5.22
CA LEU A 133 5.70 2.44 -4.31
C LEU A 133 6.68 1.66 -3.42
N LEU A 134 7.76 1.13 -3.97
CA LEU A 134 8.78 0.45 -3.18
C LEU A 134 9.47 1.40 -2.18
N ALA A 135 9.76 2.65 -2.60
CA ALA A 135 10.34 3.66 -1.72
C ALA A 135 9.42 4.02 -0.54
N THR A 136 8.10 3.79 -0.65
CA THR A 136 7.20 3.95 0.50
C THR A 136 7.44 2.94 1.63
N ALA A 137 8.37 1.99 1.50
CA ALA A 137 8.87 1.24 2.64
C ALA A 137 9.49 2.15 3.72
N LEU A 138 9.92 3.36 3.33
CA LEU A 138 10.42 4.41 4.22
C LEU A 138 9.31 5.34 4.75
N ALA A 139 8.04 5.09 4.43
CA ALA A 139 6.92 5.92 4.87
C ALA A 139 6.82 6.10 6.41
N PRO A 140 7.19 5.11 7.25
CA PRO A 140 7.23 5.32 8.70
C PRO A 140 8.12 6.50 9.14
N LEU A 141 9.22 6.76 8.41
CA LEU A 141 10.06 7.93 8.70
C LEU A 141 9.34 9.27 8.47
N VAL A 142 8.38 9.30 7.54
CA VAL A 142 7.54 10.48 7.30
C VAL A 142 6.68 10.77 8.53
N SER A 143 6.04 9.75 9.11
CA SER A 143 5.24 9.88 10.34
C SER A 143 6.12 10.25 11.55
N TYR A 144 7.37 9.79 11.59
CA TYR A 144 8.30 10.11 12.67
C TYR A 144 8.76 11.58 12.66
N MET A 145 8.85 12.18 11.46
CA MET A 145 9.34 13.55 11.26
C MET A 145 8.24 14.61 11.26
N ALA A 146 6.96 14.18 11.19
CA ALA A 146 5.80 15.06 11.17
C ALA A 146 5.31 15.39 12.60
#